data_92fe1daa38e94297cdd419aaa81fbb7b
#
_entry.id   92fe1daa38e94297cdd419aaa81fbb7b
#
_cell.length_a   1.000
_cell.length_b   1.000
_cell.length_c   1.000
_cell.angle_alpha   90.00
_cell.angle_beta   90.00
_cell.angle_gamma   90.00
#
_symmetry.space_group_name_H-M   'P 1'
#
loop_
_entity.id
_entity.type
_entity.pdbx_description
1 polymer ?
#
loop_
_entity_poly.entity_id
_entity_poly.type
_entity_poly.pdbx_seq_one_letter_code
_entity_poly.pdbx_strand_id
1 'polypeptide(L)'
;MAKAQLQARVTPWSRPTRRLAALLLAGTVLAAMPAIAQQKVVPASSAFQDPLASTDTEADTDTSATGSTSGTPETTGAIPARAPMSDEDAARLVETTPGENGAFLPAERRTERLNQREADLDNVRSNFGNPYEPIGIRLGTFILKPSLSQGINHEKTKTGSVSTSRSFWQTGLKGSLTSDWSRHQLTIDAEGIHQRNISGTGETEPKVNVNADLRLDLSNDTIANLTAGYAFERESSSDPNAINGATTQSGVHKFAAGASLKRDFGLIRGTISADFDREVYGDAALQDGSKLDLSDRNFSAGTLTGRVGYALSPALIPYLEASVGRSFYDQKRDSLGYERSALTLGGRAGVEVDLGEKLRGDLGLGYKRASFDDSRLAALQGIALDGAVFWSPQRGTDLRLGLRTELEPSTAPGQSGYVEYTTDATLTHELRDNLVARLTGAYTWRDFKSATAIPNQSVYLAGAGLTWNLNRWLALTGDVSYELTRQRGADDTGITRAGIGLVLRR
;
A
#
# COMPACT_ATOMS: atom_id res chain seq x y z
N MET A 1 50.54 -70.16 27.90
CA MET A 1 49.75 -70.57 26.76
C MET A 1 48.29 -70.57 27.18
N ALA A 2 47.52 -69.59 26.79
CA ALA A 2 46.05 -69.62 26.59
C ALA A 2 45.59 -68.16 26.40
N LYS A 3 45.21 -67.84 25.18
CA LYS A 3 44.60 -66.56 24.80
C LYS A 3 43.16 -66.55 25.25
N ALA A 4 42.75 -65.61 26.09
CA ALA A 4 41.37 -65.31 26.36
C ALA A 4 40.92 -64.16 25.44
N GLN A 5 40.01 -64.43 24.52
CA GLN A 5 39.34 -63.47 23.69
C GLN A 5 38.20 -62.86 24.48
N LEU A 6 38.26 -61.53 24.72
CA LEU A 6 37.11 -60.75 25.21
C LEU A 6 36.30 -60.25 23.99
N GLN A 7 35.14 -60.83 23.80
CA GLN A 7 34.15 -60.27 22.86
C GLN A 7 33.37 -59.16 23.55
N ALA A 8 33.63 -57.91 23.09
CA ALA A 8 32.83 -56.77 23.46
C ALA A 8 31.52 -56.77 22.66
N ARG A 9 30.40 -56.93 23.37
CA ARG A 9 29.06 -56.73 22.80
C ARG A 9 28.87 -55.22 22.51
N VAL A 10 28.74 -54.88 21.24
CA VAL A 10 28.33 -53.58 20.79
C VAL A 10 26.79 -53.56 20.79
N THR A 11 26.19 -52.82 21.70
CA THR A 11 24.77 -52.45 21.65
C THR A 11 24.58 -51.35 20.63
N PRO A 12 23.58 -51.43 19.74
CA PRO A 12 23.34 -50.37 18.77
C PRO A 12 22.68 -49.18 19.47
N TRP A 13 23.37 -48.05 19.46
CA TRP A 13 22.82 -46.78 19.89
C TRP A 13 21.70 -46.38 18.93
N SER A 14 20.50 -46.25 19.50
CA SER A 14 19.34 -45.68 18.85
C SER A 14 19.61 -44.23 18.44
N ARG A 15 19.34 -43.92 17.19
CA ARG A 15 19.47 -42.62 16.58
C ARG A 15 18.28 -41.68 16.95
N PRO A 16 18.40 -40.72 17.86
CA PRO A 16 17.42 -39.64 17.96
C PRO A 16 17.88 -38.30 17.33
N THR A 17 19.09 -38.23 16.76
CA THR A 17 19.67 -36.95 16.39
C THR A 17 19.32 -36.43 14.99
N ARG A 18 18.74 -37.23 14.10
CA ARG A 18 18.37 -36.76 12.75
C ARG A 18 17.09 -35.92 12.68
N ARG A 19 16.18 -36.06 13.64
CA ARG A 19 14.92 -35.28 13.65
C ARG A 19 15.12 -33.88 14.25
N LEU A 20 16.02 -33.74 15.23
CA LEU A 20 16.35 -32.45 15.84
C LEU A 20 17.22 -31.58 14.90
N ALA A 21 18.13 -32.20 14.14
CA ALA A 21 18.94 -31.49 13.16
C ALA A 21 18.10 -31.00 11.95
N ALA A 22 17.07 -31.76 11.56
CA ALA A 22 16.16 -31.35 10.50
C ALA A 22 15.21 -30.22 10.95
N LEU A 23 14.81 -30.20 12.20
CA LEU A 23 14.01 -29.09 12.79
C LEU A 23 14.84 -27.81 12.98
N LEU A 24 16.10 -27.93 13.36
CA LEU A 24 17.03 -26.80 13.44
C LEU A 24 17.38 -26.24 12.06
N LEU A 25 17.51 -27.10 11.04
CA LEU A 25 17.72 -26.67 9.65
C LEU A 25 16.45 -26.01 9.06
N ALA A 26 15.27 -26.51 9.37
CA ALA A 26 14.01 -25.88 8.97
C ALA A 26 13.81 -24.53 9.70
N GLY A 27 14.18 -24.46 10.97
CA GLY A 27 14.12 -23.23 11.75
C GLY A 27 15.11 -22.15 11.28
N THR A 28 16.32 -22.55 10.87
CA THR A 28 17.32 -21.62 10.32
C THR A 28 16.98 -21.14 8.91
N VAL A 29 16.29 -21.94 8.10
CA VAL A 29 15.80 -21.51 6.77
C VAL A 29 14.69 -20.48 6.92
N LEU A 30 13.80 -20.63 7.90
CA LEU A 30 12.77 -19.64 8.21
C LEU A 30 13.36 -18.34 8.81
N ALA A 31 14.47 -18.43 9.56
CA ALA A 31 15.16 -17.26 10.12
C ALA A 31 15.95 -16.47 9.07
N ALA A 32 16.16 -17.05 7.89
CA ALA A 32 16.93 -16.46 6.82
C ALA A 32 16.06 -15.80 5.74
N MET A 33 14.76 -15.74 5.94
CA MET A 33 13.86 -15.12 5.00
C MET A 33 13.72 -13.63 5.29
N PRO A 34 13.88 -12.81 4.28
CA PRO A 34 13.83 -11.36 4.41
C PRO A 34 12.45 -10.80 4.70
N ALA A 35 12.40 -9.71 5.46
CA ALA A 35 11.21 -8.98 5.79
C ALA A 35 10.63 -8.27 4.62
N ILE A 36 9.43 -8.58 4.34
CA ILE A 36 8.75 -7.82 3.42
C ILE A 36 7.78 -7.04 4.05
N ALA A 37 7.96 -5.90 3.63
CA ALA A 37 6.86 -5.06 3.52
C ALA A 37 5.65 -5.90 3.35
N GLN A 38 5.00 -6.16 4.40
CA GLN A 38 3.62 -6.46 4.27
C GLN A 38 3.07 -5.38 3.42
N GLN A 39 3.07 -5.68 2.12
CA GLN A 39 2.20 -4.97 1.32
C GLN A 39 0.95 -4.82 2.08
N LYS A 40 0.52 -3.62 2.18
CA LYS A 40 -0.82 -3.30 2.60
C LYS A 40 -1.82 -3.90 1.61
N VAL A 41 -1.79 -5.19 1.54
CA VAL A 41 -3.01 -5.90 1.39
C VAL A 41 -3.72 -5.53 2.66
N VAL A 42 -4.57 -4.56 2.54
CA VAL A 42 -5.39 -4.08 3.64
C VAL A 42 -5.98 -5.32 4.28
N PRO A 43 -5.57 -5.72 5.49
CA PRO A 43 -6.28 -6.80 6.16
C PRO A 43 -7.74 -6.38 6.12
N ALA A 44 -8.62 -7.32 5.89
CA ALA A 44 -10.04 -7.01 5.84
C ALA A 44 -10.51 -6.24 7.08
N SER A 45 -9.77 -6.31 8.18
CA SER A 45 -9.97 -5.52 9.39
C SER A 45 -9.67 -4.03 9.26
N SER A 46 -8.91 -3.57 8.26
CA SER A 46 -8.74 -2.16 7.94
C SER A 46 -9.74 -1.67 6.87
N ALA A 47 -10.67 -2.55 6.44
CA ALA A 47 -11.71 -2.25 5.48
C ALA A 47 -12.80 -1.29 5.98
N PHE A 48 -12.58 -0.61 7.09
CA PHE A 48 -13.39 0.54 7.48
C PHE A 48 -13.11 1.78 6.63
N GLN A 49 -12.52 1.62 5.46
CA GLN A 49 -12.45 2.71 4.50
C GLN A 49 -13.83 2.91 3.92
N ASP A 50 -14.34 4.08 4.09
CA ASP A 50 -15.60 4.51 3.51
C ASP A 50 -15.42 4.68 1.98
N PRO A 51 -16.00 3.80 1.16
CA PRO A 51 -15.85 3.92 -0.29
C PRO A 51 -16.64 5.10 -0.87
N LEU A 52 -17.41 5.80 -0.04
CA LEU A 52 -18.33 6.85 -0.45
C LEU A 52 -17.92 8.24 0.05
N ALA A 53 -16.69 8.43 0.49
CA ALA A 53 -16.22 9.77 0.81
C ALA A 53 -16.01 10.58 -0.46
N SER A 54 -17.06 10.85 -1.23
CA SER A 54 -17.09 11.89 -2.23
C SER A 54 -17.20 13.23 -1.54
N THR A 55 -16.36 14.16 -1.87
CA THR A 55 -16.37 15.49 -1.32
C THR A 55 -17.22 16.37 -2.20
N ASP A 56 -18.37 16.70 -1.75
CA ASP A 56 -19.08 17.84 -2.31
C ASP A 56 -18.75 19.08 -1.49
N THR A 57 -18.09 20.01 -2.11
CA THR A 57 -17.86 21.33 -1.55
C THR A 57 -19.08 22.15 -1.86
N GLU A 58 -19.99 22.28 -0.95
CA GLU A 58 -21.03 23.32 -1.02
C GLU A 58 -20.43 24.67 -0.64
N ALA A 59 -20.40 25.55 -1.59
CA ALA A 59 -20.28 26.98 -1.34
C ALA A 59 -21.69 27.57 -1.37
N ASP A 60 -22.24 27.80 -0.19
CA ASP A 60 -23.43 28.62 -0.02
C ASP A 60 -23.08 30.08 -0.24
N THR A 61 -23.59 30.65 -1.30
CA THR A 61 -23.69 32.11 -1.44
C THR A 61 -25.06 32.48 -1.94
N ASP A 62 -25.88 32.79 -0.96
CA ASP A 62 -27.11 33.53 -1.12
C ASP A 62 -26.84 34.90 -1.79
N THR A 63 -27.35 35.14 -2.98
CA THR A 63 -27.68 36.49 -3.43
C THR A 63 -28.80 36.44 -4.46
N SER A 64 -29.95 36.85 -4.00
CA SER A 64 -31.11 37.18 -4.81
C SER A 64 -30.87 38.38 -5.74
N ALA A 65 -31.17 38.24 -7.01
CA ALA A 65 -31.56 39.37 -7.86
C ALA A 65 -32.46 38.90 -9.01
N THR A 66 -33.64 39.39 -8.98
CA THR A 66 -34.68 39.40 -10.01
C THR A 66 -34.28 40.06 -11.31
N GLY A 67 -34.69 39.50 -12.46
CA GLY A 67 -34.64 40.23 -13.74
C GLY A 67 -35.04 39.35 -14.92
N SER A 68 -36.30 39.40 -15.27
CA SER A 68 -36.86 38.86 -16.50
C SER A 68 -36.36 39.57 -17.76
N THR A 69 -36.13 38.84 -18.85
CA THR A 69 -36.75 39.11 -20.16
C THR A 69 -36.48 38.02 -21.19
N SER A 70 -37.48 37.75 -21.94
CA SER A 70 -37.71 36.82 -23.03
C SER A 70 -36.79 36.95 -24.26
N GLY A 71 -36.57 35.83 -24.95
CA GLY A 71 -36.09 35.81 -26.34
C GLY A 71 -35.66 34.43 -26.79
N THR A 72 -36.54 33.70 -27.43
CA THR A 72 -36.26 32.55 -28.31
C THR A 72 -36.05 33.07 -29.74
N PRO A 73 -35.55 32.32 -30.76
CA PRO A 73 -34.96 30.97 -30.80
C PRO A 73 -33.74 30.88 -31.74
N GLU A 74 -33.03 29.79 -31.82
CA GLU A 74 -32.91 28.98 -33.02
C GLU A 74 -31.93 27.81 -32.83
N THR A 75 -32.39 26.71 -33.30
CA THR A 75 -31.81 25.40 -33.33
C THR A 75 -30.61 25.34 -34.27
N THR A 76 -29.44 24.92 -33.79
CA THR A 76 -28.52 24.08 -34.57
C THR A 76 -27.85 23.11 -33.63
N GLY A 77 -28.03 21.82 -33.92
CA GLY A 77 -27.52 20.72 -33.10
C GLY A 77 -26.00 20.68 -33.06
N ALA A 78 -25.50 21.06 -31.92
CA ALA A 78 -24.16 20.65 -31.48
C ALA A 78 -24.36 19.70 -30.30
N ILE A 79 -23.83 18.51 -30.44
CA ILE A 79 -23.71 17.54 -29.35
C ILE A 79 -22.93 18.27 -28.23
N PRO A 80 -23.49 18.43 -27.02
CA PRO A 80 -22.72 19.07 -25.96
C PRO A 80 -21.53 18.16 -25.63
N ALA A 81 -20.33 18.71 -25.78
CA ALA A 81 -19.13 18.09 -25.23
C ALA A 81 -19.35 17.88 -23.74
N ARG A 82 -19.24 16.65 -23.31
CA ARG A 82 -19.37 16.21 -21.94
C ARG A 82 -18.32 16.94 -21.10
N ALA A 83 -18.70 17.60 -20.04
CA ALA A 83 -17.79 18.25 -19.13
C ALA A 83 -16.83 17.21 -18.50
N PRO A 84 -15.54 17.50 -18.43
CA PRO A 84 -14.58 16.61 -17.75
C PRO A 84 -14.83 16.59 -16.24
N MET A 85 -14.47 15.49 -15.62
CA MET A 85 -14.52 15.30 -14.18
C MET A 85 -13.80 16.38 -13.41
N SER A 86 -14.32 16.74 -12.25
CA SER A 86 -13.66 17.67 -11.36
C SER A 86 -12.32 17.10 -10.87
N ASP A 87 -11.40 17.99 -10.64
CA ASP A 87 -10.08 17.68 -10.10
C ASP A 87 -10.13 16.90 -8.79
N GLU A 88 -11.21 17.00 -8.04
CA GLU A 88 -11.43 16.32 -6.77
C GLU A 88 -11.80 14.84 -6.92
N ASP A 89 -12.59 14.50 -7.93
CA ASP A 89 -12.95 13.09 -8.18
C ASP A 89 -11.77 12.27 -8.68
N ALA A 90 -10.84 12.92 -9.37
CA ALA A 90 -9.62 12.30 -9.82
C ALA A 90 -8.64 12.05 -8.67
N ALA A 91 -8.47 12.99 -7.75
CA ALA A 91 -7.60 12.87 -6.59
C ALA A 91 -8.03 11.77 -5.60
N ARG A 92 -9.31 11.42 -5.60
CA ARG A 92 -9.85 10.39 -4.71
C ARG A 92 -9.68 8.98 -5.18
N LEU A 93 -9.47 8.82 -6.44
CA LEU A 93 -9.42 7.51 -7.06
C LEU A 93 -8.03 6.88 -7.02
N VAL A 94 -7.00 7.66 -6.73
CA VAL A 94 -5.65 7.17 -6.46
C VAL A 94 -5.33 7.42 -5.00
N GLU A 95 -5.82 6.58 -4.16
CA GLU A 95 -5.25 6.43 -2.83
C GLU A 95 -3.77 6.11 -3.00
N THR A 96 -2.92 7.07 -2.65
CA THR A 96 -1.49 6.86 -2.59
C THR A 96 -1.22 5.82 -1.52
N THR A 97 -1.07 4.59 -1.94
CA THR A 97 -0.49 3.57 -1.09
C THR A 97 1.00 3.86 -1.08
N PRO A 98 1.64 4.13 0.05
CA PRO A 98 3.09 4.19 0.11
C PRO A 98 3.63 2.91 -0.49
N GLY A 99 4.54 3.03 -1.44
CA GLY A 99 5.31 1.89 -1.90
C GLY A 99 6.08 1.31 -0.72
N GLU A 100 6.45 0.08 -0.82
CA GLU A 100 7.15 -0.67 0.21
C GLU A 100 8.52 -0.08 0.55
N ASN A 101 9.09 0.69 -0.34
CA ASN A 101 10.28 1.51 -0.11
C ASN A 101 9.93 2.94 0.32
N GLY A 102 8.70 3.17 0.82
CA GLY A 102 8.24 4.49 1.19
C GLY A 102 7.99 5.41 0.00
N ALA A 103 8.33 4.99 -1.21
CA ALA A 103 8.05 5.78 -2.41
C ALA A 103 6.55 5.87 -2.62
N PHE A 104 6.01 7.07 -2.45
CA PHE A 104 4.63 7.31 -2.83
C PHE A 104 4.49 7.11 -4.32
N LEU A 105 3.52 6.30 -4.73
CA LEU A 105 3.13 6.30 -6.13
C LEU A 105 2.76 7.75 -6.47
N PRO A 106 3.27 8.32 -7.57
CA PRO A 106 2.98 9.71 -7.92
C PRO A 106 1.48 9.92 -7.86
N ALA A 107 1.09 10.86 -7.03
CA ALA A 107 -0.30 11.29 -6.99
C ALA A 107 -0.66 11.69 -8.41
N GLU A 108 -1.70 11.04 -8.95
CA GLU A 108 -2.51 11.36 -10.04
C GLU A 108 -2.01 12.11 -11.19
N ARG A 109 -2.13 11.46 -12.29
CA ARG A 109 -1.85 12.03 -13.57
C ARG A 109 -3.14 12.44 -14.23
N ARG A 110 -3.33 13.73 -14.31
CA ARG A 110 -4.40 14.30 -15.09
C ARG A 110 -3.91 14.58 -16.47
N THR A 111 -4.64 14.07 -17.43
CA THR A 111 -4.46 14.40 -18.84
C THR A 111 -5.09 15.73 -19.20
N GLU A 112 -5.81 16.34 -18.28
CA GLU A 112 -6.47 17.61 -18.45
C GLU A 112 -5.50 18.79 -18.43
N ARG A 113 -5.93 19.89 -19.00
CA ARG A 113 -5.15 21.13 -19.00
C ARG A 113 -4.81 21.53 -17.59
N LEU A 114 -3.51 21.63 -17.34
CA LEU A 114 -3.00 22.07 -16.06
C LEU A 114 -3.57 23.47 -15.74
N ASN A 115 -4.03 23.65 -14.49
CA ASN A 115 -4.57 24.91 -13.99
C ASN A 115 -5.91 25.38 -14.55
N GLN A 116 -6.61 24.60 -15.34
CA GLN A 116 -8.02 24.89 -15.59
C GLN A 116 -8.86 24.14 -14.58
N ARG A 117 -9.26 24.82 -13.53
CA ARG A 117 -10.46 24.46 -12.80
C ARG A 117 -11.64 24.78 -13.73
N GLU A 118 -12.17 23.80 -14.42
CA GLU A 118 -13.40 24.01 -15.13
C GLU A 118 -14.48 24.33 -14.11
N ALA A 119 -15.27 25.37 -14.43
CA ALA A 119 -16.42 25.69 -13.61
C ALA A 119 -17.29 24.45 -13.50
N ASP A 120 -17.52 24.00 -12.29
CA ASP A 120 -18.28 22.81 -11.97
C ASP A 120 -19.73 22.99 -12.45
N LEU A 121 -19.96 22.65 -13.72
CA LEU A 121 -21.32 22.67 -14.31
C LEU A 121 -22.15 21.49 -13.77
N ASP A 122 -21.50 20.54 -13.10
CA ASP A 122 -22.18 19.40 -12.46
C ASP A 122 -22.62 19.69 -11.02
N ASN A 123 -22.29 20.85 -10.44
CA ASN A 123 -22.86 21.28 -9.14
C ASN A 123 -24.40 21.30 -9.11
N VAL A 124 -25.06 21.35 -10.25
CA VAL A 124 -26.53 21.19 -10.31
C VAL A 124 -26.96 19.72 -10.17
N ARG A 125 -26.05 18.76 -10.43
CA ARG A 125 -26.32 17.31 -10.28
C ARG A 125 -25.77 16.73 -9.00
N SER A 126 -24.72 17.29 -8.43
CA SER A 126 -24.15 16.89 -7.15
C SER A 126 -25.06 17.21 -5.95
N ASN A 127 -26.00 18.11 -6.10
CA ASN A 127 -27.06 18.34 -5.09
C ASN A 127 -27.98 17.11 -4.83
N PHE A 128 -27.81 16.04 -5.59
CA PHE A 128 -28.33 14.70 -5.26
C PHE A 128 -27.20 13.77 -4.76
N GLY A 129 -26.22 14.32 -4.07
CA GLY A 129 -25.17 13.58 -3.37
C GLY A 129 -25.76 12.46 -2.53
N ASN A 130 -24.99 11.38 -2.37
CA ASN A 130 -25.41 10.24 -1.56
C ASN A 130 -25.84 10.75 -0.17
N PRO A 131 -27.14 10.62 0.24
CA PRO A 131 -27.64 11.15 1.51
C PRO A 131 -26.94 10.56 2.74
N TYR A 132 -26.15 9.52 2.53
CA TYR A 132 -25.38 8.83 3.56
C TYR A 132 -23.92 9.30 3.64
N GLU A 133 -23.50 10.25 2.81
CA GLU A 133 -22.14 10.77 2.83
C GLU A 133 -21.90 11.73 4.01
N PRO A 134 -20.73 11.66 4.71
CA PRO A 134 -20.38 12.60 5.75
C PRO A 134 -20.06 13.98 5.17
N ILE A 135 -20.65 15.03 5.72
CA ILE A 135 -20.47 16.42 5.24
C ILE A 135 -19.07 16.97 5.60
N GLY A 136 -18.45 16.45 6.66
CA GLY A 136 -17.23 17.00 7.21
C GLY A 136 -17.44 18.22 8.12
N ILE A 137 -16.34 18.73 8.65
CA ILE A 137 -16.29 19.89 9.54
C ILE A 137 -15.46 20.98 8.85
N ARG A 138 -16.08 22.10 8.53
CA ARG A 138 -15.35 23.21 7.93
C ARG A 138 -14.51 23.95 8.98
N LEU A 139 -13.21 24.04 8.73
CA LEU A 139 -12.22 24.71 9.58
C LEU A 139 -11.54 25.83 8.78
N GLY A 140 -12.22 26.96 8.62
CA GLY A 140 -11.75 28.03 7.76
C GLY A 140 -11.75 27.61 6.29
N THR A 141 -10.57 27.54 5.68
CA THR A 141 -10.37 27.09 4.30
C THR A 141 -10.07 25.59 4.19
N PHE A 142 -10.35 24.80 5.23
CA PHE A 142 -10.15 23.38 5.25
C PHE A 142 -11.46 22.64 5.55
N ILE A 143 -11.60 21.44 5.01
CA ILE A 143 -12.67 20.51 5.34
C ILE A 143 -12.03 19.30 6.01
N LEU A 144 -12.46 19.01 7.24
CA LEU A 144 -12.03 17.84 8.01
C LEU A 144 -13.13 16.80 8.02
N LYS A 145 -12.84 15.59 7.58
CA LYS A 145 -13.75 14.42 7.63
C LYS A 145 -13.20 13.38 8.63
N PRO A 146 -13.56 13.46 9.90
CA PRO A 146 -13.11 12.50 10.89
C PRO A 146 -14.02 11.26 10.91
N SER A 147 -13.43 10.10 11.21
CA SER A 147 -14.17 8.89 11.53
C SER A 147 -13.52 8.10 12.66
N LEU A 148 -14.34 7.48 13.49
CA LEU A 148 -13.96 6.60 14.58
C LEU A 148 -14.64 5.24 14.35
N SER A 149 -13.84 4.19 14.28
CA SER A 149 -14.33 2.83 14.16
C SER A 149 -14.08 2.03 15.42
N GLN A 150 -15.03 1.17 15.77
CA GLN A 150 -14.94 0.23 16.89
C GLN A 150 -15.43 -1.13 16.40
N GLY A 151 -14.60 -2.16 16.52
CA GLY A 151 -14.93 -3.50 16.03
C GLY A 151 -14.41 -4.61 16.91
N ILE A 152 -15.05 -5.77 16.78
CA ILE A 152 -14.59 -7.04 17.36
C ILE A 152 -14.18 -7.93 16.21
N ASN A 153 -12.99 -8.46 16.29
CA ASN A 153 -12.39 -9.30 15.27
C ASN A 153 -12.01 -10.66 15.87
N HIS A 154 -12.10 -11.69 15.04
CA HIS A 154 -11.59 -13.03 15.33
C HIS A 154 -10.57 -13.39 14.27
N GLU A 155 -9.39 -13.82 14.71
CA GLU A 155 -8.31 -14.27 13.86
C GLU A 155 -7.91 -15.70 14.21
N LYS A 156 -7.72 -16.51 13.19
CA LYS A 156 -7.22 -17.89 13.32
C LYS A 156 -6.05 -18.07 12.37
N THR A 157 -4.88 -18.36 12.93
CA THR A 157 -3.67 -18.71 12.20
C THR A 157 -3.42 -20.20 12.29
N LYS A 158 -3.17 -20.84 11.15
CA LYS A 158 -2.83 -22.25 11.05
C LYS A 158 -1.55 -22.41 10.26
N THR A 159 -0.52 -23.03 10.88
CA THR A 159 0.75 -23.38 10.23
C THR A 159 0.97 -24.87 10.38
N GLY A 160 0.86 -25.61 9.28
CA GLY A 160 0.90 -27.07 9.31
C GLY A 160 -0.19 -27.66 10.21
N SER A 161 0.23 -28.34 11.29
CA SER A 161 -0.67 -28.93 12.30
C SER A 161 -0.96 -27.99 13.47
N VAL A 162 -0.22 -26.89 13.63
CA VAL A 162 -0.39 -25.94 14.73
C VAL A 162 -1.46 -24.91 14.36
N SER A 163 -2.37 -24.63 15.28
CA SER A 163 -3.40 -23.63 15.11
C SER A 163 -3.49 -22.75 16.34
N THR A 164 -3.43 -21.45 16.15
CA THR A 164 -3.66 -20.42 17.18
C THR A 164 -4.85 -19.58 16.78
N SER A 165 -5.57 -19.06 17.78
CA SER A 165 -6.66 -18.12 17.53
C SER A 165 -6.73 -17.07 18.60
N ARG A 166 -7.16 -15.87 18.20
CA ARG A 166 -7.38 -14.75 19.08
C ARG A 166 -8.66 -14.02 18.71
N SER A 167 -9.32 -13.46 19.69
CA SER A 167 -10.34 -12.45 19.48
C SER A 167 -9.85 -11.15 20.07
N PHE A 168 -10.03 -10.07 19.36
CA PHE A 168 -9.53 -8.77 19.79
C PHE A 168 -10.50 -7.64 19.47
N TRP A 169 -10.42 -6.62 20.31
CA TRP A 169 -11.06 -5.36 20.09
C TRP A 169 -10.17 -4.46 19.25
N GLN A 170 -10.75 -3.82 18.24
CA GLN A 170 -10.04 -2.89 17.38
C GLN A 170 -10.69 -1.52 17.41
N THR A 171 -9.88 -0.51 17.66
CA THR A 171 -10.25 0.90 17.58
C THR A 171 -9.48 1.51 16.42
N GLY A 172 -10.19 2.11 15.48
CA GLY A 172 -9.60 2.87 14.37
C GLY A 172 -10.02 4.33 14.43
N LEU A 173 -9.08 5.22 14.19
CA LEU A 173 -9.31 6.65 14.01
C LEU A 173 -8.81 7.04 12.63
N LYS A 174 -9.66 7.66 11.81
CA LYS A 174 -9.29 8.20 10.51
C LYS A 174 -9.66 9.66 10.43
N GLY A 175 -8.92 10.41 9.64
CA GLY A 175 -9.23 11.79 9.34
C GLY A 175 -8.65 12.18 8.00
N SER A 176 -9.45 12.82 7.17
CA SER A 176 -9.00 13.47 5.95
C SER A 176 -9.18 14.98 6.11
N LEU A 177 -8.16 15.76 5.85
CA LEU A 177 -8.17 17.22 5.86
C LEU A 177 -7.82 17.71 4.46
N THR A 178 -8.79 18.33 3.80
CA THR A 178 -8.59 18.86 2.43
C THR A 178 -8.75 20.36 2.43
N SER A 179 -7.86 21.07 1.73
CA SER A 179 -7.97 22.51 1.58
C SER A 179 -8.97 22.89 0.48
N ASP A 180 -9.70 23.97 0.71
CA ASP A 180 -10.63 24.58 -0.22
C ASP A 180 -9.99 25.86 -0.81
N TRP A 181 -8.82 25.71 -1.42
CA TRP A 181 -8.08 26.82 -2.05
C TRP A 181 -8.39 26.88 -3.56
N SER A 182 -8.45 28.08 -4.10
CA SER A 182 -8.80 28.29 -5.50
C SER A 182 -7.74 27.82 -6.51
N ARG A 183 -6.48 27.67 -6.09
CA ARG A 183 -5.35 27.40 -7.01
C ARG A 183 -4.46 26.24 -6.61
N HIS A 184 -4.29 25.99 -5.35
CA HIS A 184 -3.44 24.93 -4.80
C HIS A 184 -4.29 23.99 -3.98
N GLN A 185 -3.84 22.79 -3.74
CA GLN A 185 -4.56 21.83 -2.90
C GLN A 185 -3.62 21.17 -1.91
N LEU A 186 -4.02 21.13 -0.65
CA LEU A 186 -3.38 20.35 0.39
C LEU A 186 -4.38 19.28 0.87
N THR A 187 -3.96 18.03 0.84
CA THR A 187 -4.70 16.92 1.43
C THR A 187 -3.82 16.28 2.49
N ILE A 188 -4.37 16.01 3.66
CA ILE A 188 -3.70 15.27 4.74
C ILE A 188 -4.63 14.16 5.18
N ASP A 189 -4.19 12.92 5.01
CA ASP A 189 -4.90 11.73 5.44
C ASP A 189 -4.17 11.10 6.63
N ALA A 190 -4.89 10.80 7.69
CA ALA A 190 -4.36 10.18 8.88
C ALA A 190 -5.21 8.96 9.28
N GLU A 191 -4.55 7.86 9.61
CA GLU A 191 -5.17 6.65 10.13
C GLU A 191 -4.38 6.12 11.32
N GLY A 192 -5.08 5.76 12.40
CA GLY A 192 -4.51 5.05 13.54
C GLY A 192 -5.36 3.84 13.89
N ILE A 193 -4.72 2.69 14.09
CA ILE A 193 -5.38 1.44 14.50
C ILE A 193 -4.72 0.94 15.77
N HIS A 194 -5.55 0.66 16.77
CA HIS A 194 -5.14 0.03 18.03
C HIS A 194 -5.92 -1.26 18.23
N GLN A 195 -5.20 -2.32 18.61
CA GLN A 195 -5.79 -3.63 18.90
C GLN A 195 -5.55 -4.02 20.37
N ARG A 196 -6.56 -4.64 20.97
CA ARG A 196 -6.46 -5.21 22.33
C ARG A 196 -7.07 -6.61 22.34
N ASN A 197 -6.28 -7.61 22.69
CA ASN A 197 -6.76 -8.99 22.78
C ASN A 197 -7.81 -9.12 23.90
N ILE A 198 -8.93 -9.76 23.57
CA ILE A 198 -10.01 -10.13 24.48
C ILE A 198 -9.79 -11.57 24.96
N SER A 199 -9.43 -12.46 24.02
CA SER A 199 -9.19 -13.88 24.31
C SER A 199 -8.19 -14.45 23.32
N GLY A 200 -7.56 -15.55 23.72
CA GLY A 200 -6.54 -16.23 22.92
C GLY A 200 -5.16 -15.58 23.03
N THR A 201 -4.20 -16.14 22.32
CA THR A 201 -2.81 -15.70 22.28
C THR A 201 -2.46 -15.26 20.88
N GLY A 202 -1.79 -14.15 20.76
CA GLY A 202 -1.32 -13.60 19.49
C GLY A 202 -0.87 -12.15 19.68
N GLU A 203 -0.02 -11.73 18.80
CA GLU A 203 0.55 -10.39 18.80
C GLU A 203 -0.49 -9.38 18.30
N THR A 204 -0.51 -8.19 18.88
CA THR A 204 -1.34 -7.08 18.39
C THR A 204 -0.59 -6.33 17.31
N GLU A 205 -1.29 -5.87 16.28
CA GLU A 205 -0.76 -5.14 15.14
C GLU A 205 -1.22 -3.66 15.18
N PRO A 206 -0.63 -2.81 16.04
CA PRO A 206 -0.93 -1.39 16.03
C PRO A 206 -0.37 -0.76 14.75
N LYS A 207 -1.11 0.22 14.22
CA LYS A 207 -0.73 0.88 12.98
C LYS A 207 -1.05 2.37 13.06
N VAL A 208 -0.15 3.18 12.55
CA VAL A 208 -0.38 4.61 12.29
C VAL A 208 0.09 4.92 10.88
N ASN A 209 -0.69 5.70 10.16
CA ASN A 209 -0.33 6.18 8.84
C ASN A 209 -0.78 7.63 8.72
N VAL A 210 0.12 8.52 8.29
CA VAL A 210 -0.18 9.93 8.02
C VAL A 210 0.48 10.29 6.71
N ASN A 211 -0.31 10.75 5.75
CA ASN A 211 0.17 11.20 4.45
C ASN A 211 -0.28 12.64 4.23
N ALA A 212 0.58 13.45 3.64
CA ALA A 212 0.29 14.80 3.21
C ALA A 212 0.70 14.95 1.75
N ASP A 213 -0.19 15.48 0.94
CA ASP A 213 0.04 15.82 -0.46
C ASP A 213 -0.27 17.29 -0.65
N LEU A 214 0.71 18.05 -1.15
CA LEU A 214 0.56 19.45 -1.51
C LEU A 214 0.78 19.62 -3.00
N ARG A 215 -0.30 19.83 -3.72
CA ARG A 215 -0.27 20.21 -5.13
C ARG A 215 -0.15 21.71 -5.27
N LEU A 216 0.83 22.13 -6.04
CA LEU A 216 1.11 23.52 -6.38
C LEU A 216 0.95 23.74 -7.89
N ASP A 217 -0.09 24.44 -8.27
CA ASP A 217 -0.31 24.85 -9.65
C ASP A 217 0.53 26.10 -9.93
N LEU A 218 1.73 25.93 -10.49
CA LEU A 218 2.73 27.01 -10.66
C LEU A 218 2.42 27.89 -11.90
N SER A 219 2.08 27.25 -13.01
CA SER A 219 1.67 27.91 -14.24
C SER A 219 0.67 27.04 -15.01
N ASN A 220 0.18 27.52 -16.15
CA ASN A 220 -0.80 26.77 -16.97
C ASN A 220 -0.31 25.40 -17.45
N ASP A 221 1.01 25.21 -17.51
CA ASP A 221 1.61 23.97 -18.02
C ASP A 221 2.51 23.30 -16.99
N THR A 222 2.51 23.78 -15.72
CA THR A 222 3.47 23.29 -14.73
C THR A 222 2.80 23.05 -13.39
N ILE A 223 2.88 21.82 -12.91
CA ILE A 223 2.43 21.41 -11.58
C ILE A 223 3.62 20.90 -10.80
N ALA A 224 3.73 21.30 -9.53
CA ALA A 224 4.63 20.66 -8.57
C ALA A 224 3.79 19.96 -7.49
N ASN A 225 4.19 18.76 -7.11
CA ASN A 225 3.63 18.05 -5.97
C ASN A 225 4.71 17.84 -4.93
N LEU A 226 4.38 18.12 -3.67
CA LEU A 226 5.20 17.80 -2.51
C LEU A 226 4.46 16.82 -1.65
N THR A 227 5.11 15.72 -1.31
CA THR A 227 4.51 14.66 -0.48
C THR A 227 5.32 14.47 0.79
N ALA A 228 4.66 14.14 1.88
CA ALA A 228 5.29 13.72 3.12
C ALA A 228 4.47 12.62 3.77
N GLY A 229 5.13 11.62 4.33
CA GLY A 229 4.47 10.48 4.95
C GLY A 229 5.17 10.00 6.20
N TYR A 230 4.38 9.49 7.10
CA TYR A 230 4.83 8.74 8.26
C TYR A 230 3.97 7.49 8.41
N ALA A 231 4.61 6.34 8.55
CA ALA A 231 3.95 5.11 8.90
C ALA A 231 4.63 4.46 10.11
N PHE A 232 3.83 3.89 10.99
CA PHE A 232 4.27 2.98 12.04
C PHE A 232 3.47 1.70 11.92
N GLU A 233 4.17 0.58 11.87
CA GLU A 233 3.56 -0.74 11.89
C GLU A 233 4.47 -1.72 12.61
N ARG A 234 3.90 -2.81 13.11
CA ARG A 234 4.68 -3.90 13.66
C ARG A 234 4.92 -4.93 12.55
N GLU A 235 6.16 -5.43 12.47
CA GLU A 235 6.46 -6.55 11.58
C GLU A 235 5.54 -7.73 11.90
N SER A 236 5.04 -8.42 10.89
CA SER A 236 4.24 -9.61 11.12
C SER A 236 5.11 -10.81 11.40
N SER A 237 4.65 -11.69 12.27
CA SER A 237 5.30 -12.98 12.53
C SER A 237 5.32 -13.91 11.31
N SER A 238 4.48 -13.64 10.30
CA SER A 238 4.49 -14.37 9.01
C SER A 238 5.41 -13.75 7.97
N ASP A 239 6.04 -12.63 8.31
CA ASP A 239 7.01 -11.98 7.45
C ASP A 239 8.29 -12.83 7.34
N PRO A 240 8.87 -12.98 6.15
CA PRO A 240 10.14 -13.68 5.98
C PRO A 240 11.32 -13.13 6.82
N ASN A 241 11.37 -11.85 7.17
CA ASN A 241 12.39 -11.26 8.07
C ASN A 241 11.99 -11.26 9.55
N ALA A 242 10.79 -11.75 9.87
CA ALA A 242 10.35 -11.85 11.25
C ALA A 242 11.40 -12.54 12.11
N ILE A 243 11.61 -12.04 13.30
CA ILE A 243 12.54 -12.65 14.24
C ILE A 243 11.92 -13.95 14.74
N ASN A 244 12.60 -15.05 14.43
CA ASN A 244 12.14 -16.36 14.87
C ASN A 244 12.23 -16.48 16.40
N GLY A 245 11.11 -16.88 17.04
CA GLY A 245 11.03 -16.98 18.50
C GLY A 245 10.77 -15.66 19.22
N ALA A 246 10.51 -14.58 18.50
CA ALA A 246 10.03 -13.35 19.14
C ALA A 246 8.60 -13.52 19.65
N THR A 247 8.34 -13.03 20.86
CA THR A 247 6.99 -12.88 21.41
C THR A 247 6.33 -11.60 20.92
N THR A 248 7.16 -10.61 20.57
CA THR A 248 6.73 -9.35 19.98
C THR A 248 7.74 -8.94 18.92
N GLN A 249 7.25 -8.83 17.68
CA GLN A 249 8.06 -8.39 16.56
C GLN A 249 8.40 -6.90 16.66
N SER A 250 9.40 -6.46 15.91
CA SER A 250 9.83 -5.07 15.85
C SER A 250 8.71 -4.14 15.40
N GLY A 251 8.62 -2.97 16.01
CA GLY A 251 7.89 -1.84 15.46
C GLY A 251 8.75 -1.07 14.48
N VAL A 252 8.25 -0.82 13.27
CA VAL A 252 8.99 -0.12 12.22
C VAL A 252 8.39 1.26 12.00
N HIS A 253 9.22 2.28 12.08
CA HIS A 253 8.88 3.66 11.75
C HIS A 253 9.39 3.97 10.33
N LYS A 254 8.48 4.33 9.44
CA LYS A 254 8.79 4.69 8.06
C LYS A 254 8.47 6.18 7.85
N PHE A 255 9.45 6.93 7.37
CA PHE A 255 9.29 8.33 6.99
C PHE A 255 9.57 8.43 5.50
N ALA A 256 8.75 9.18 4.79
CA ALA A 256 8.92 9.42 3.38
C ALA A 256 8.69 10.89 3.04
N ALA A 257 9.43 11.39 2.07
CA ALA A 257 9.25 12.72 1.51
C ALA A 257 9.48 12.67 0.01
N GLY A 258 8.64 13.35 -0.76
CA GLY A 258 8.75 13.39 -2.21
C GLY A 258 8.55 14.79 -2.75
N ALA A 259 9.16 15.05 -3.90
CA ALA A 259 8.93 16.26 -4.68
C ALA A 259 8.88 15.89 -6.16
N SER A 260 7.86 16.33 -6.87
CA SER A 260 7.79 16.15 -8.31
C SER A 260 7.42 17.43 -9.04
N LEU A 261 7.94 17.55 -10.25
CA LEU A 261 7.63 18.66 -11.16
C LEU A 261 7.21 18.06 -12.50
N LYS A 262 6.01 18.37 -12.91
CA LYS A 262 5.41 17.95 -14.18
C LYS A 262 5.19 19.18 -15.05
N ARG A 263 5.62 19.10 -16.32
CA ARG A 263 5.42 20.18 -17.28
C ARG A 263 5.07 19.64 -18.66
N ASP A 264 4.09 20.29 -19.29
CA ASP A 264 3.69 20.03 -20.66
C ASP A 264 4.39 21.02 -21.63
N PHE A 265 5.07 20.48 -22.62
CA PHE A 265 5.73 21.20 -23.70
C PHE A 265 5.00 20.91 -25.03
N GLY A 266 3.73 21.21 -25.09
CA GLY A 266 2.85 20.84 -26.22
C GLY A 266 2.53 19.34 -26.23
N LEU A 267 3.09 18.60 -27.18
CA LEU A 267 2.87 17.15 -27.27
C LEU A 267 3.81 16.34 -26.34
N ILE A 268 4.84 16.96 -25.80
CA ILE A 268 5.78 16.27 -24.91
C ILE A 268 5.48 16.64 -23.47
N ARG A 269 5.33 15.64 -22.61
CA ARG A 269 5.16 15.77 -21.18
C ARG A 269 6.43 15.33 -20.47
N GLY A 270 7.04 16.23 -19.72
CA GLY A 270 8.18 15.92 -18.85
C GLY A 270 7.75 15.83 -17.39
N THR A 271 8.27 14.83 -16.67
CA THR A 271 8.13 14.75 -15.22
C THR A 271 9.49 14.39 -14.62
N ILE A 272 9.87 15.09 -13.57
CA ILE A 272 11.01 14.74 -12.72
C ILE A 272 10.51 14.59 -11.30
N SER A 273 10.94 13.56 -10.59
CA SER A 273 10.65 13.38 -9.17
C SER A 273 11.90 12.99 -8.39
N ALA A 274 11.92 13.40 -7.13
CA ALA A 274 12.92 13.02 -6.15
C ALA A 274 12.19 12.55 -4.90
N ASP A 275 12.53 11.35 -4.45
CA ASP A 275 11.90 10.69 -3.32
C ASP A 275 12.97 10.33 -2.29
N PHE A 276 12.64 10.47 -1.01
CA PHE A 276 13.48 10.15 0.12
C PHE A 276 12.71 9.30 1.12
N ASP A 277 13.33 8.23 1.58
CA ASP A 277 12.76 7.27 2.50
C ASP A 277 13.71 7.03 3.67
N ARG A 278 13.16 6.83 4.86
CA ARG A 278 13.87 6.48 6.07
C ARG A 278 13.10 5.41 6.84
N GLU A 279 13.75 4.28 7.14
CA GLU A 279 13.20 3.24 8.00
C GLU A 279 14.01 3.08 9.27
N VAL A 280 13.32 3.01 10.40
CA VAL A 280 13.91 2.84 11.72
C VAL A 280 13.21 1.70 12.44
N TYR A 281 13.99 0.69 12.79
CA TYR A 281 13.52 -0.52 13.46
C TYR A 281 13.68 -0.39 14.97
N GLY A 282 12.64 -0.77 15.71
CA GLY A 282 12.69 -0.92 17.15
C GLY A 282 13.20 -2.30 17.57
N ASP A 283 13.27 -2.54 18.87
CA ASP A 283 13.67 -3.84 19.41
C ASP A 283 12.57 -4.89 19.20
N ALA A 284 12.95 -6.14 18.96
CA ALA A 284 12.08 -7.29 19.10
C ALA A 284 12.20 -7.89 20.52
N ALA A 285 11.07 -8.33 21.12
CA ALA A 285 11.10 -9.03 22.40
C ALA A 285 11.13 -10.55 22.21
N LEU A 286 12.07 -11.23 22.87
CA LEU A 286 12.23 -12.68 22.79
C LEU A 286 11.45 -13.39 23.91
N GLN A 287 11.30 -14.73 23.78
CA GLN A 287 10.56 -15.55 24.73
C GLN A 287 11.18 -15.59 26.14
N ASP A 288 12.49 -15.39 26.25
CA ASP A 288 13.23 -15.31 27.50
C ASP A 288 13.14 -13.93 28.19
N GLY A 289 12.38 -12.99 27.62
CA GLY A 289 12.23 -11.63 28.09
C GLY A 289 13.36 -10.68 27.68
N SER A 290 14.38 -11.17 26.96
CA SER A 290 15.42 -10.30 26.42
C SER A 290 14.91 -9.51 25.21
N LYS A 291 15.61 -8.42 24.89
CA LYS A 291 15.35 -7.61 23.70
C LYS A 291 16.46 -7.80 22.69
N LEU A 292 16.07 -7.92 21.44
CA LEU A 292 16.98 -7.95 20.31
C LEU A 292 16.97 -6.58 19.64
N ASP A 293 18.11 -5.90 19.67
CA ASP A 293 18.32 -4.65 18.94
C ASP A 293 18.41 -4.93 17.44
N LEU A 294 17.61 -4.20 16.66
CA LEU A 294 17.55 -4.30 15.20
C LEU A 294 17.98 -2.98 14.52
N SER A 295 18.73 -2.15 15.21
CA SER A 295 19.23 -0.88 14.67
C SER A 295 20.17 -1.05 13.46
N ASP A 296 20.74 -2.24 13.27
CA ASP A 296 21.53 -2.61 12.09
C ASP A 296 20.68 -2.69 10.80
N ARG A 297 19.36 -2.73 10.93
CA ARG A 297 18.39 -2.69 9.81
C ARG A 297 18.01 -1.27 9.39
N ASN A 298 18.35 -0.26 10.20
CA ASN A 298 18.01 1.13 9.90
C ASN A 298 18.68 1.60 8.62
N PHE A 299 17.92 2.21 7.71
CA PHE A 299 18.47 2.74 6.48
C PHE A 299 17.73 4.00 6.01
N SER A 300 18.40 4.74 5.12
CA SER A 300 17.82 5.82 4.34
C SER A 300 18.01 5.54 2.87
N ALA A 301 17.05 5.92 2.04
CA ALA A 301 17.13 5.79 0.59
C ALA A 301 16.72 7.08 -0.10
N GLY A 302 17.34 7.38 -1.22
CA GLY A 302 16.95 8.47 -2.09
C GLY A 302 16.83 7.98 -3.53
N THR A 303 15.78 8.40 -4.25
CA THR A 303 15.53 8.00 -5.63
C THR A 303 15.22 9.24 -6.47
N LEU A 304 15.86 9.34 -7.64
CA LEU A 304 15.57 10.34 -8.66
C LEU A 304 14.96 9.62 -9.87
N THR A 305 13.82 10.12 -10.33
CA THR A 305 13.10 9.55 -11.49
C THR A 305 12.84 10.63 -12.52
N GLY A 306 13.09 10.30 -13.79
CA GLY A 306 12.77 11.14 -14.94
C GLY A 306 11.85 10.39 -15.89
N ARG A 307 10.77 11.06 -16.34
CA ARG A 307 9.80 10.50 -17.29
C ARG A 307 9.58 11.48 -18.43
N VAL A 308 9.51 10.94 -19.64
CA VAL A 308 9.12 11.67 -20.85
C VAL A 308 7.96 10.93 -21.51
N GLY A 309 6.83 11.60 -21.64
CA GLY A 309 5.62 11.11 -22.33
C GLY A 309 5.38 11.87 -23.61
N TYR A 310 4.70 11.21 -24.54
CA TYR A 310 4.25 11.79 -25.81
C TYR A 310 2.73 11.71 -25.87
N ALA A 311 2.06 12.86 -25.87
CA ALA A 311 0.60 12.97 -25.90
C ALA A 311 0.07 12.65 -27.31
N LEU A 312 -0.16 11.37 -27.61
CA LEU A 312 -0.82 10.94 -28.86
C LEU A 312 -2.24 11.50 -28.92
N SER A 313 -2.91 11.53 -27.80
CA SER A 313 -4.20 12.17 -27.57
C SER A 313 -4.27 12.58 -26.07
N PRO A 314 -5.25 13.39 -25.67
CA PRO A 314 -5.47 13.65 -24.24
C PRO A 314 -5.69 12.39 -23.40
N ALA A 315 -6.24 11.33 -24.03
CA ALA A 315 -6.56 10.07 -23.38
C ALA A 315 -5.45 9.01 -23.42
N LEU A 316 -4.36 9.22 -24.17
CA LEU A 316 -3.32 8.21 -24.36
C LEU A 316 -1.93 8.83 -24.47
N ILE A 317 -1.10 8.56 -23.48
CA ILE A 317 0.25 9.11 -23.37
C ILE A 317 1.26 7.97 -23.12
N PRO A 318 1.84 7.38 -24.19
CA PRO A 318 3.00 6.52 -24.01
C PRO A 318 4.18 7.30 -23.43
N TYR A 319 4.98 6.62 -22.60
CA TYR A 319 6.12 7.24 -21.94
C TYR A 319 7.32 6.32 -21.83
N LEU A 320 8.48 6.93 -21.63
CA LEU A 320 9.71 6.30 -21.17
C LEU A 320 10.09 6.90 -19.83
N GLU A 321 10.56 6.06 -18.91
CA GLU A 321 10.98 6.45 -17.58
C GLU A 321 12.30 5.78 -17.22
N ALA A 322 13.16 6.54 -16.53
CA ALA A 322 14.39 6.04 -15.96
C ALA A 322 14.52 6.52 -14.51
N SER A 323 15.04 5.66 -13.65
CA SER A 323 15.25 5.96 -12.23
C SER A 323 16.64 5.56 -11.77
N VAL A 324 17.19 6.32 -10.83
CA VAL A 324 18.40 6.00 -10.10
C VAL A 324 18.15 6.23 -8.62
N GLY A 325 18.46 5.23 -7.80
CA GLY A 325 18.28 5.29 -6.36
C GLY A 325 19.52 4.80 -5.62
N ARG A 326 19.69 5.26 -4.39
CA ARG A 326 20.76 4.83 -3.50
C ARG A 326 20.21 4.61 -2.11
N SER A 327 20.46 3.45 -1.53
CA SER A 327 20.19 3.14 -0.12
C SER A 327 21.46 3.14 0.71
N PHE A 328 21.36 3.67 1.93
CA PHE A 328 22.46 3.76 2.90
C PHE A 328 21.98 3.22 4.22
N TYR A 329 22.61 2.15 4.70
CA TYR A 329 22.40 1.64 6.05
C TYR A 329 23.20 2.46 7.06
N ASP A 330 22.64 2.69 8.26
CA ASP A 330 23.30 3.44 9.33
C ASP A 330 24.57 2.74 9.78
N GLN A 331 24.50 1.42 9.89
CA GLN A 331 25.67 0.58 10.13
C GLN A 331 26.24 0.13 8.78
N LYS A 332 27.49 0.54 8.50
CA LYS A 332 28.16 0.20 7.25
C LYS A 332 28.21 -1.29 6.99
N ARG A 333 28.31 -2.10 8.07
CA ARG A 333 28.39 -3.56 8.02
C ARG A 333 27.40 -4.18 8.99
N ASP A 334 26.75 -5.24 8.55
CA ASP A 334 25.92 -6.07 9.41
C ASP A 334 26.74 -6.93 10.39
N SER A 335 26.07 -7.72 11.22
CA SER A 335 26.66 -8.57 12.24
C SER A 335 27.69 -9.61 11.70
N LEU A 336 27.63 -9.96 10.40
CA LEU A 336 28.59 -10.84 9.72
C LEU A 336 29.55 -10.09 8.78
N GLY A 337 29.56 -8.77 8.81
CA GLY A 337 30.49 -7.92 8.08
C GLY A 337 30.16 -7.71 6.60
N TYR A 338 28.90 -7.84 6.17
CA TYR A 338 28.44 -7.51 4.83
C TYR A 338 28.02 -6.04 4.72
N GLU A 339 28.36 -5.39 3.60
CA GLU A 339 27.95 -4.02 3.29
C GLU A 339 26.67 -4.05 2.43
N ARG A 340 25.51 -3.67 3.02
CA ARG A 340 24.18 -3.82 2.40
C ARG A 340 23.72 -2.60 1.63
N SER A 341 24.42 -1.46 1.73
CA SER A 341 24.09 -0.28 0.92
C SER A 341 24.11 -0.63 -0.56
N ALA A 342 23.16 -0.10 -1.34
CA ALA A 342 22.98 -0.52 -2.71
C ALA A 342 22.66 0.66 -3.65
N LEU A 343 23.12 0.54 -4.89
CA LEU A 343 22.73 1.40 -6.01
C LEU A 343 21.63 0.70 -6.80
N THR A 344 20.48 1.36 -6.95
CA THR A 344 19.35 0.86 -7.73
C THR A 344 19.21 1.64 -9.03
N LEU A 345 19.10 0.92 -10.14
CA LEU A 345 18.83 1.48 -11.46
C LEU A 345 17.54 0.85 -12.01
N GLY A 346 16.69 1.68 -12.60
CA GLY A 346 15.45 1.25 -13.21
C GLY A 346 15.21 1.93 -14.55
N GLY A 347 14.54 1.22 -15.45
CA GLY A 347 14.05 1.79 -16.71
C GLY A 347 12.78 1.08 -17.14
N ARG A 348 11.77 1.83 -17.57
CA ARG A 348 10.52 1.26 -18.05
C ARG A 348 9.91 2.08 -19.17
N ALA A 349 9.15 1.40 -20.02
CA ALA A 349 8.24 1.99 -20.98
C ALA A 349 6.81 1.67 -20.58
N GLY A 350 5.92 2.61 -20.77
CA GLY A 350 4.54 2.43 -20.36
C GLY A 350 3.58 3.33 -21.11
N VAL A 351 2.32 3.25 -20.71
CA VAL A 351 1.25 4.05 -21.25
C VAL A 351 0.35 4.55 -20.13
N GLU A 352 0.10 5.84 -20.15
CA GLU A 352 -0.91 6.50 -19.33
C GLU A 352 -2.20 6.59 -20.14
N VAL A 353 -3.31 6.11 -19.56
CA VAL A 353 -4.64 6.06 -20.19
C VAL A 353 -5.61 6.84 -19.34
N ASP A 354 -6.36 7.75 -19.95
CA ASP A 354 -7.46 8.48 -19.30
C ASP A 354 -8.64 8.61 -20.26
N LEU A 355 -9.60 7.72 -20.08
CA LEU A 355 -10.88 7.74 -20.77
C LEU A 355 -11.99 8.33 -19.90
N GLY A 356 -11.63 9.25 -19.02
CA GLY A 356 -12.49 9.92 -18.06
C GLY A 356 -12.94 8.98 -16.94
N GLU A 357 -14.17 9.15 -16.46
CA GLU A 357 -14.72 8.40 -15.32
C GLU A 357 -14.73 6.87 -15.49
N LYS A 358 -14.69 6.38 -16.73
CA LYS A 358 -14.86 4.94 -16.99
C LYS A 358 -13.59 4.13 -16.87
N LEU A 359 -12.46 4.68 -17.32
CA LEU A 359 -11.19 3.96 -17.32
C LEU A 359 -10.04 4.94 -17.30
N ARG A 360 -9.19 4.80 -16.32
CA ARG A 360 -7.93 5.54 -16.24
C ARG A 360 -6.87 4.70 -15.58
N GLY A 361 -5.64 4.99 -15.85
CA GLY A 361 -4.53 4.25 -15.27
C GLY A 361 -3.22 4.46 -15.97
N ASP A 362 -2.22 3.83 -15.39
CA ASP A 362 -0.85 3.80 -15.86
C ASP A 362 -0.37 2.35 -15.82
N LEU A 363 0.22 1.89 -16.91
CA LEU A 363 0.81 0.57 -16.98
C LEU A 363 2.20 0.68 -17.60
N GLY A 364 3.19 0.14 -16.92
CA GLY A 364 4.58 0.14 -17.35
C GLY A 364 5.24 -1.22 -17.22
N LEU A 365 6.08 -1.53 -18.21
CA LEU A 365 6.94 -2.69 -18.26
C LEU A 365 8.39 -2.23 -18.37
N GLY A 366 9.28 -2.84 -17.58
CA GLY A 366 10.66 -2.43 -17.56
C GLY A 366 11.58 -3.42 -16.87
N TYR A 367 12.67 -2.91 -16.36
CA TYR A 367 13.68 -3.67 -15.65
C TYR A 367 14.25 -2.84 -14.50
N LYS A 368 14.44 -3.48 -13.35
CA LYS A 368 15.07 -2.89 -12.15
C LYS A 368 16.25 -3.74 -11.72
N ARG A 369 17.31 -3.08 -11.22
CA ARG A 369 18.50 -3.75 -10.66
C ARG A 369 19.02 -2.97 -9.48
N ALA A 370 19.20 -3.65 -8.35
CA ALA A 370 19.91 -3.15 -7.17
C ALA A 370 21.25 -3.89 -7.03
N SER A 371 22.34 -3.14 -6.98
CA SER A 371 23.71 -3.65 -6.83
C SER A 371 24.24 -3.24 -5.47
N PHE A 372 24.58 -4.21 -4.63
CA PHE A 372 25.13 -3.97 -3.30
C PHE A 372 26.59 -3.51 -3.37
N ASP A 373 27.03 -2.78 -2.34
CA ASP A 373 28.44 -2.37 -2.20
C ASP A 373 29.34 -3.57 -1.91
N ASP A 374 28.78 -4.61 -1.28
CA ASP A 374 29.50 -5.86 -1.04
C ASP A 374 29.41 -6.78 -2.26
N SER A 375 30.55 -7.07 -2.87
CA SER A 375 30.63 -7.95 -4.04
C SER A 375 30.26 -9.42 -3.75
N ARG A 376 30.20 -9.82 -2.48
CA ARG A 376 29.75 -11.16 -2.06
C ARG A 376 28.25 -11.32 -2.14
N LEU A 377 27.49 -10.21 -2.16
CA LEU A 377 26.05 -10.21 -2.31
C LEU A 377 25.67 -10.16 -3.79
N ALA A 378 24.83 -11.09 -4.24
CA ALA A 378 24.31 -11.09 -5.59
C ALA A 378 23.37 -9.88 -5.81
N ALA A 379 23.47 -9.24 -6.97
CA ALA A 379 22.56 -8.15 -7.30
C ALA A 379 21.10 -8.65 -7.39
N LEU A 380 20.16 -7.88 -6.84
CA LEU A 380 18.74 -8.08 -7.04
C LEU A 380 18.34 -7.49 -8.38
N GLN A 381 17.69 -8.26 -9.22
CA GLN A 381 17.26 -7.78 -10.53
C GLN A 381 16.07 -8.55 -11.05
N GLY A 382 15.19 -7.86 -11.77
CA GLY A 382 13.99 -8.48 -12.33
C GLY A 382 13.27 -7.59 -13.33
N ILE A 383 12.31 -8.19 -14.00
CA ILE A 383 11.36 -7.47 -14.84
C ILE A 383 10.51 -6.59 -13.91
N ALA A 384 10.35 -5.32 -14.25
CA ALA A 384 9.50 -4.40 -13.52
C ALA A 384 8.13 -4.30 -14.21
N LEU A 385 7.10 -4.72 -13.48
CA LEU A 385 5.70 -4.58 -13.86
C LEU A 385 5.06 -3.64 -12.83
N ASP A 386 4.86 -2.40 -13.22
CA ASP A 386 4.30 -1.40 -12.31
C ASP A 386 3.10 -0.73 -12.99
N GLY A 387 2.04 -0.53 -12.25
CA GLY A 387 0.88 0.18 -12.75
C GLY A 387 -0.34 0.09 -11.85
N ALA A 388 -1.27 0.99 -12.10
CA ALA A 388 -2.58 0.98 -11.47
C ALA A 388 -3.63 1.30 -12.53
N VAL A 389 -4.73 0.56 -12.53
CA VAL A 389 -5.85 0.77 -13.43
C VAL A 389 -7.11 0.93 -12.59
N PHE A 390 -7.86 1.94 -12.92
CA PHE A 390 -9.15 2.27 -12.37
C PHE A 390 -10.22 2.07 -13.44
N TRP A 391 -11.21 1.25 -13.16
CA TRP A 391 -12.26 0.94 -14.10
C TRP A 391 -13.63 0.98 -13.43
N SER A 392 -14.47 1.93 -13.88
CA SER A 392 -15.87 2.07 -13.46
C SER A 392 -16.79 1.68 -14.62
N PRO A 393 -17.08 0.38 -14.80
CA PRO A 393 -17.90 -0.09 -15.93
C PRO A 393 -19.32 0.45 -15.91
N GLN A 394 -19.86 0.68 -14.72
CA GLN A 394 -21.19 1.23 -14.50
C GLN A 394 -21.20 2.01 -13.19
N ARG A 395 -22.17 2.91 -13.05
CA ARG A 395 -22.36 3.69 -11.81
C ARG A 395 -22.51 2.77 -10.61
N GLY A 396 -21.82 3.11 -9.53
CA GLY A 396 -21.80 2.32 -8.29
C GLY A 396 -20.98 1.04 -8.36
N THR A 397 -20.16 0.86 -9.41
CA THR A 397 -19.24 -0.28 -9.52
C THR A 397 -17.86 0.21 -9.93
N ASP A 398 -16.89 0.06 -9.02
CA ASP A 398 -15.52 0.47 -9.22
C ASP A 398 -14.58 -0.72 -9.05
N LEU A 399 -13.70 -0.92 -9.99
CA LEU A 399 -12.63 -1.91 -9.95
C LEU A 399 -11.28 -1.20 -10.01
N ARG A 400 -10.47 -1.41 -8.98
CA ARG A 400 -9.06 -1.02 -8.95
C ARG A 400 -8.21 -2.26 -9.13
N LEU A 401 -7.23 -2.17 -10.02
CA LEU A 401 -6.20 -3.18 -10.22
C LEU A 401 -4.84 -2.54 -9.99
N GLY A 402 -3.98 -3.19 -9.21
CA GLY A 402 -2.61 -2.79 -8.96
C GLY A 402 -1.63 -3.85 -9.43
N LEU A 403 -0.49 -3.42 -9.98
CA LEU A 403 0.67 -4.23 -10.32
C LEU A 403 1.91 -3.53 -9.77
N ARG A 404 2.76 -4.26 -9.04
CA ARG A 404 3.98 -3.71 -8.46
C ARG A 404 5.11 -4.71 -8.49
N THR A 405 6.31 -4.21 -8.75
CA THR A 405 7.56 -4.97 -8.64
C THR A 405 8.52 -4.24 -7.73
N GLU A 406 8.96 -4.92 -6.68
CA GLU A 406 9.88 -4.38 -5.68
C GLU A 406 11.13 -5.26 -5.56
N LEU A 407 12.26 -4.62 -5.27
CA LEU A 407 13.52 -5.28 -5.00
C LEU A 407 13.76 -5.19 -3.49
N GLU A 408 13.56 -6.30 -2.79
CA GLU A 408 13.61 -6.35 -1.34
C GLU A 408 14.96 -6.89 -0.84
N PRO A 409 15.81 -6.05 -0.24
CA PRO A 409 17.04 -6.50 0.38
C PRO A 409 16.74 -7.38 1.59
N SER A 410 17.49 -8.47 1.74
CA SER A 410 17.40 -9.29 2.94
C SER A 410 17.97 -8.58 4.17
N THR A 411 17.34 -8.76 5.32
CA THR A 411 17.93 -8.38 6.61
C THR A 411 18.78 -9.48 7.21
N ALA A 412 18.73 -10.71 6.67
CA ALA A 412 19.59 -11.81 7.09
C ALA A 412 21.00 -11.66 6.52
N PRO A 413 22.04 -11.76 7.35
CA PRO A 413 23.42 -11.63 6.91
C PRO A 413 23.80 -12.65 5.83
N GLY A 414 24.51 -12.19 4.77
CA GLY A 414 24.94 -13.04 3.66
C GLY A 414 23.88 -13.38 2.62
N GLN A 415 22.68 -12.82 2.76
CA GLN A 415 21.60 -12.97 1.78
C GLN A 415 21.31 -11.65 1.09
N SER A 416 21.10 -11.71 -0.23
CA SER A 416 20.83 -10.51 -1.03
C SER A 416 19.37 -10.04 -0.89
N GLY A 417 18.42 -10.98 -0.81
CA GLY A 417 16.99 -10.69 -0.79
C GLY A 417 16.24 -11.34 -1.94
N TYR A 418 15.15 -10.72 -2.40
CA TYR A 418 14.28 -11.25 -3.44
C TYR A 418 13.65 -10.13 -4.26
N VAL A 419 13.06 -10.53 -5.38
CA VAL A 419 12.19 -9.68 -6.18
C VAL A 419 10.76 -10.05 -5.84
N GLU A 420 9.99 -9.08 -5.41
CA GLU A 420 8.57 -9.23 -5.14
C GLU A 420 7.72 -8.73 -6.29
N TYR A 421 6.78 -9.54 -6.70
CA TYR A 421 5.75 -9.22 -7.68
C TYR A 421 4.40 -9.29 -7.01
N THR A 422 3.70 -8.16 -6.93
CA THR A 422 2.36 -8.13 -6.38
C THR A 422 1.34 -7.68 -7.41
N THR A 423 0.22 -8.38 -7.39
CA THR A 423 -1.00 -8.01 -8.10
C THR A 423 -2.12 -7.91 -7.08
N ASP A 424 -2.83 -6.80 -7.07
CA ASP A 424 -4.00 -6.61 -6.23
C ASP A 424 -5.22 -6.18 -7.04
N ALA A 425 -6.39 -6.52 -6.51
CA ALA A 425 -7.67 -6.15 -7.09
C ALA A 425 -8.65 -5.78 -5.98
N THR A 426 -9.33 -4.66 -6.13
CA THR A 426 -10.42 -4.25 -5.24
C THR A 426 -11.63 -3.91 -6.10
N LEU A 427 -12.73 -4.62 -5.88
CA LEU A 427 -14.03 -4.34 -6.47
C LEU A 427 -14.94 -3.77 -5.39
N THR A 428 -15.46 -2.58 -5.62
CA THR A 428 -16.49 -1.94 -4.80
C THR A 428 -17.78 -1.89 -5.60
N HIS A 429 -18.87 -2.29 -4.98
CA HIS A 429 -20.19 -2.28 -5.63
C HIS A 429 -21.27 -1.78 -4.68
N GLU A 430 -21.99 -0.77 -5.09
CA GLU A 430 -23.16 -0.25 -4.39
C GLU A 430 -24.36 -1.17 -4.64
N LEU A 431 -24.64 -2.08 -3.70
CA LEU A 431 -25.81 -2.94 -3.75
C LEU A 431 -27.13 -2.16 -3.60
N ARG A 432 -27.05 -1.08 -2.82
CA ARG A 432 -28.08 -0.06 -2.59
C ARG A 432 -27.38 1.24 -2.21
N ASP A 433 -28.08 2.36 -2.27
CA ASP A 433 -27.56 3.68 -1.90
C ASP A 433 -26.92 3.72 -0.49
N ASN A 434 -27.32 2.80 0.38
CA ASN A 434 -26.82 2.70 1.75
C ASN A 434 -26.11 1.38 2.05
N LEU A 435 -25.88 0.51 1.07
CA LEU A 435 -25.23 -0.78 1.27
C LEU A 435 -24.18 -1.01 0.19
N VAL A 436 -22.94 -1.00 0.60
CA VAL A 436 -21.78 -1.16 -0.26
C VAL A 436 -21.10 -2.49 0.03
N ALA A 437 -20.83 -3.27 -1.01
CA ALA A 437 -20.04 -4.48 -0.96
C ALA A 437 -18.63 -4.20 -1.49
N ARG A 438 -17.63 -4.81 -0.87
CA ARG A 438 -16.23 -4.79 -1.30
C ARG A 438 -15.71 -6.21 -1.41
N LEU A 439 -15.03 -6.50 -2.51
CA LEU A 439 -14.24 -7.71 -2.68
C LEU A 439 -12.79 -7.32 -2.90
N THR A 440 -11.88 -7.99 -2.21
CA THR A 440 -10.44 -7.79 -2.35
C THR A 440 -9.78 -9.09 -2.71
N GLY A 441 -8.75 -9.02 -3.54
CA GLY A 441 -7.90 -10.14 -3.86
C GLY A 441 -6.48 -9.65 -4.06
N ALA A 442 -5.48 -10.42 -3.62
CA ALA A 442 -4.11 -10.15 -3.95
C ALA A 442 -3.33 -11.44 -4.13
N TYR A 443 -2.31 -11.35 -4.96
CA TYR A 443 -1.33 -12.40 -5.17
C TYR A 443 0.06 -11.77 -5.13
N THR A 444 0.91 -12.27 -4.23
CA THR A 444 2.30 -11.85 -4.10
C THR A 444 3.20 -13.04 -4.38
N TRP A 445 4.14 -12.86 -5.31
CA TRP A 445 5.15 -13.85 -5.60
C TRP A 445 6.54 -13.30 -5.30
N ARG A 446 7.29 -14.02 -4.47
CA ARG A 446 8.63 -13.68 -4.00
C ARG A 446 9.65 -14.59 -4.62
N ASP A 447 10.49 -14.03 -5.46
CA ASP A 447 11.56 -14.72 -6.18
C ASP A 447 12.89 -14.48 -5.47
N PHE A 448 13.30 -15.42 -4.63
CA PHE A 448 14.51 -15.30 -3.82
C PHE A 448 15.79 -15.43 -4.65
N LYS A 449 16.63 -14.42 -4.60
CA LYS A 449 17.93 -14.34 -5.26
C LYS A 449 19.04 -14.61 -4.24
N SER A 450 19.19 -15.86 -3.83
CA SER A 450 20.19 -16.25 -2.83
C SER A 450 21.15 -17.26 -3.42
N ALA A 451 22.42 -17.20 -2.97
CA ALA A 451 23.41 -18.25 -3.23
C ALA A 451 23.00 -19.59 -2.58
N THR A 452 22.22 -19.55 -1.51
CA THR A 452 21.57 -20.71 -0.91
C THR A 452 20.20 -20.84 -1.57
N ALA A 453 19.86 -22.02 -2.09
CA ALA A 453 18.59 -22.26 -2.79
C ALA A 453 17.38 -22.13 -1.84
N ILE A 454 16.97 -20.90 -1.56
CA ILE A 454 15.72 -20.61 -0.84
C ILE A 454 14.59 -20.73 -1.85
N PRO A 455 13.59 -21.59 -1.60
CA PRO A 455 12.45 -21.72 -2.50
C PRO A 455 11.61 -20.45 -2.55
N ASN A 456 11.06 -20.16 -3.72
CA ASN A 456 10.15 -19.04 -3.92
C ASN A 456 8.89 -19.20 -3.04
N GLN A 457 8.34 -18.06 -2.64
CA GLN A 457 7.15 -17.99 -1.80
C GLN A 457 6.00 -17.36 -2.58
N SER A 458 4.80 -17.84 -2.33
CA SER A 458 3.56 -17.28 -2.86
C SER A 458 2.60 -16.97 -1.74
N VAL A 459 2.02 -15.77 -1.76
CA VAL A 459 0.98 -15.34 -0.82
C VAL A 459 -0.29 -15.03 -1.60
N TYR A 460 -1.39 -15.61 -1.17
CA TYR A 460 -2.72 -15.41 -1.73
C TYR A 460 -3.60 -14.76 -0.68
N LEU A 461 -4.30 -13.71 -1.05
CA LEU A 461 -5.31 -13.10 -0.20
C LEU A 461 -6.65 -13.01 -0.94
N ALA A 462 -7.71 -13.31 -0.22
CA ALA A 462 -9.07 -13.04 -0.65
C ALA A 462 -9.86 -12.45 0.52
N GLY A 463 -10.65 -11.42 0.26
CA GLY A 463 -11.45 -10.76 1.28
C GLY A 463 -12.79 -10.30 0.73
N ALA A 464 -13.78 -10.20 1.62
CA ALA A 464 -15.09 -9.63 1.34
C ALA A 464 -15.52 -8.77 2.52
N GLY A 465 -16.12 -7.63 2.22
CA GLY A 465 -16.63 -6.70 3.22
C GLY A 465 -17.99 -6.14 2.81
N LEU A 466 -18.79 -5.75 3.80
CA LEU A 466 -20.05 -5.06 3.64
C LEU A 466 -20.03 -3.82 4.55
N THR A 467 -20.45 -2.69 4.00
CA THR A 467 -20.69 -1.45 4.74
C THR A 467 -22.15 -1.07 4.60
N TRP A 468 -22.86 -1.03 5.71
CA TRP A 468 -24.24 -0.59 5.77
C TRP A 468 -24.36 0.77 6.43
N ASN A 469 -24.59 1.79 5.65
CA ASN A 469 -24.77 3.16 6.10
C ASN A 469 -26.17 3.32 6.69
N LEU A 470 -26.28 3.38 8.00
CA LEU A 470 -27.55 3.58 8.71
C LEU A 470 -28.04 5.03 8.54
N ASN A 471 -27.10 5.95 8.56
CA ASN A 471 -27.26 7.37 8.25
C ASN A 471 -25.88 7.96 7.91
N ARG A 472 -25.78 9.28 7.67
CA ARG A 472 -24.52 9.95 7.32
C ARG A 472 -23.44 9.93 8.42
N TRP A 473 -23.82 9.63 9.66
CA TRP A 473 -22.89 9.63 10.81
C TRP A 473 -22.54 8.24 11.33
N LEU A 474 -23.34 7.24 10.99
CA LEU A 474 -23.21 5.89 11.53
C LEU A 474 -23.31 4.84 10.44
N ALA A 475 -22.32 3.97 10.38
CA ALA A 475 -22.32 2.78 9.54
C ALA A 475 -21.98 1.53 10.36
N LEU A 476 -22.55 0.40 9.92
CA LEU A 476 -22.20 -0.95 10.39
C LEU A 476 -21.32 -1.60 9.32
N THR A 477 -20.25 -2.23 9.75
CA THR A 477 -19.31 -2.94 8.86
C THR A 477 -19.19 -4.39 9.25
N GLY A 478 -18.98 -5.24 8.27
CA GLY A 478 -18.64 -6.65 8.47
C GLY A 478 -17.67 -7.09 7.40
N ASP A 479 -16.62 -7.82 7.78
CA ASP A 479 -15.58 -8.27 6.88
C ASP A 479 -15.10 -9.67 7.19
N VAL A 480 -14.61 -10.34 6.16
CA VAL A 480 -13.94 -11.62 6.25
C VAL A 480 -12.78 -11.66 5.27
N SER A 481 -11.65 -12.22 5.67
CA SER A 481 -10.53 -12.46 4.77
C SER A 481 -9.84 -13.77 5.07
N TYR A 482 -9.19 -14.28 4.04
CA TYR A 482 -8.32 -15.45 4.11
C TYR A 482 -7.02 -15.17 3.39
N GLU A 483 -5.91 -15.35 4.09
CA GLU A 483 -4.55 -15.26 3.56
C GLU A 483 -3.89 -16.62 3.63
N LEU A 484 -3.20 -17.01 2.56
CA LEU A 484 -2.50 -18.29 2.46
C LEU A 484 -1.09 -18.05 1.95
N THR A 485 -0.11 -18.34 2.79
CA THR A 485 1.32 -18.31 2.44
C THR A 485 1.81 -19.71 2.16
N ARG A 486 2.44 -19.87 0.99
CA ARG A 486 3.02 -21.15 0.53
C ARG A 486 4.47 -21.00 0.15
N GLN A 487 5.27 -21.95 0.63
CA GLN A 487 6.67 -22.06 0.27
C GLN A 487 7.08 -23.54 0.21
N ARG A 488 7.80 -23.90 -0.83
CA ARG A 488 8.24 -25.29 -1.00
C ARG A 488 9.18 -25.69 0.14
N GLY A 489 8.86 -26.80 0.83
CA GLY A 489 9.67 -27.31 1.95
C GLY A 489 9.39 -26.68 3.31
N ALA A 490 8.43 -25.75 3.39
CA ALA A 490 7.86 -25.24 4.63
C ALA A 490 6.37 -25.60 4.72
N ASP A 491 5.82 -25.58 5.92
CA ASP A 491 4.39 -25.77 6.13
C ASP A 491 3.61 -24.54 5.62
N ASP A 492 2.48 -24.80 4.98
CA ASP A 492 1.56 -23.74 4.56
C ASP A 492 1.02 -23.00 5.78
N THR A 493 0.99 -21.67 5.73
CA THR A 493 0.39 -20.82 6.76
C THR A 493 -0.87 -20.17 6.22
N GLY A 494 -2.00 -20.44 6.87
CA GLY A 494 -3.30 -19.86 6.56
C GLY A 494 -3.78 -18.96 7.70
N ILE A 495 -4.20 -17.74 7.39
CA ILE A 495 -4.75 -16.79 8.35
C ILE A 495 -6.17 -16.45 7.92
N THR A 496 -7.14 -16.75 8.78
CA THR A 496 -8.54 -16.36 8.59
C THR A 496 -8.87 -15.24 9.55
N ARG A 497 -9.42 -14.15 9.06
CA ARG A 497 -9.90 -13.03 9.87
C ARG A 497 -11.37 -12.78 9.57
N ALA A 498 -12.17 -12.51 10.60
CA ALA A 498 -13.55 -12.08 10.49
C ALA A 498 -13.84 -11.00 11.53
N GLY A 499 -14.53 -9.96 11.12
CA GLY A 499 -14.81 -8.80 11.98
C GLY A 499 -16.19 -8.20 11.75
N ILE A 500 -16.69 -7.57 12.81
CA ILE A 500 -17.86 -6.70 12.75
C ILE A 500 -17.54 -5.41 13.50
N GLY A 501 -18.05 -4.28 13.02
CA GLY A 501 -17.74 -3.00 13.63
C GLY A 501 -18.79 -1.92 13.36
N LEU A 502 -18.67 -0.84 14.12
CA LEU A 502 -19.41 0.39 13.96
C LEU A 502 -18.45 1.50 13.58
N VAL A 503 -18.87 2.34 12.66
CA VAL A 503 -18.11 3.53 12.24
C VAL A 503 -18.96 4.76 12.50
N LEU A 504 -18.41 5.66 13.31
CA LEU A 504 -18.94 7.01 13.54
C LEU A 504 -18.12 7.97 12.67
N ARG A 505 -18.77 8.84 11.91
CA ARG A 505 -18.12 9.75 10.97
C ARG A 505 -18.89 11.07 10.84
N ARG A 506 -18.19 12.13 10.40
CA ARG A 506 -18.80 13.45 10.20
C ARG A 506 -18.21 14.18 9.01
#